data_77dcb21c7a4dfae077d736898347cf7c
#
_entry.id   77dcb21c7a4dfae077d736898347cf7c
#
_cell.length_a   1.000
_cell.length_b   1.000
_cell.length_c   1.000
_cell.angle_alpha   90.00
_cell.angle_beta   90.00
_cell.angle_gamma   90.00
#
_symmetry.space_group_name_H-M   'P 1'
#
loop_
_entity.id
_entity.type
_entity.pdbx_description
1 polymer ?
#
loop_
_entity_poly.entity_id
_entity_poly.type
_entity_poly.pdbx_seq_one_letter_code
_entity_poly.pdbx_strand_id
1 'polypeptide(L)'
;MNRRMASLFAALVVVAAACSNGGASASPGASAAATAAASAGASVAASGSAAATDCIVGVSWNNFQQPRWAAHDEPNLKKTVEDAGGKYISADANLSAEQQLTDVDTLISQGAKVLILLAQDNKAILPALQKAKDAGIPVIAYDRLIEDPSILYITFDNVLVGQKEAEAVLAKVPKGNYVLIKGDPGDPNASTFLPQGWDAAGLKDKVASGDIKILNGPDGTFTDAWKTEKAQSNMEAIIDKAVADGTKIDAILAENDSTALGVVGALTSKSYGFPPLSGQDGDPANLNNVALGKQYVDVFKNANELGKTAGAAALQLCADPTNLALTLPDGLIDTSVAPTAGLTAKDFTTPGGTTVKSFILQPTPLTAETLQVAIDAEQITKADLCKGVDAATAPAACK
;
A
#
# COMPACT_ATOMS: atom_id res chain seq x y z
N MET A 1 24.19 -40.82 28.36
CA MET A 1 24.83 -40.36 29.63
C MET A 1 24.05 -39.15 30.14
N ASN A 2 23.42 -39.39 31.25
CA ASN A 2 22.64 -38.55 32.13
C ASN A 2 23.27 -37.18 32.46
N ARG A 3 22.41 -36.14 32.57
CA ARG A 3 22.19 -35.45 33.87
C ARG A 3 20.98 -34.52 33.80
N ARG A 4 20.04 -34.86 34.66
CA ARG A 4 18.89 -34.07 35.14
C ARG A 4 19.39 -33.10 36.22
N MET A 5 18.69 -31.97 36.41
CA MET A 5 18.37 -31.30 37.68
C MET A 5 17.48 -30.12 37.33
N ALA A 6 16.24 -30.06 37.63
CA ALA A 6 15.49 -30.03 38.87
C ALA A 6 15.40 -28.64 39.52
N SER A 7 14.22 -28.02 39.35
CA SER A 7 13.33 -27.30 40.26
C SER A 7 13.91 -26.34 41.32
N LEU A 8 13.27 -25.13 41.39
CA LEU A 8 12.80 -24.64 42.69
C LEU A 8 11.67 -23.60 42.52
N PHE A 9 10.57 -23.91 43.20
CA PHE A 9 9.40 -23.07 43.49
C PHE A 9 9.76 -22.04 44.56
N ALA A 10 9.17 -20.85 44.54
CA ALA A 10 8.88 -20.06 45.73
C ALA A 10 7.60 -19.23 45.50
N ALA A 11 6.61 -19.56 46.26
CA ALA A 11 5.34 -18.82 46.44
C ALA A 11 5.44 -17.99 47.73
N LEU A 12 4.51 -17.10 47.90
CA LEU A 12 4.01 -16.40 49.10
C LEU A 12 4.10 -14.85 48.94
N VAL A 13 3.18 -13.98 49.37
CA VAL A 13 1.97 -14.03 50.21
C VAL A 13 1.13 -12.80 49.92
N VAL A 14 -0.18 -12.93 50.02
CA VAL A 14 -1.25 -11.92 50.04
C VAL A 14 -1.17 -11.13 51.38
N VAL A 15 -1.43 -9.81 51.33
CA VAL A 15 -1.97 -9.05 52.45
C VAL A 15 -3.07 -8.11 51.98
N ALA A 16 -4.27 -8.39 52.43
CA ALA A 16 -5.42 -7.50 52.41
C ALA A 16 -5.45 -6.68 53.69
N ALA A 17 -5.81 -5.43 53.61
CA ALA A 17 -6.31 -4.68 54.75
C ALA A 17 -7.41 -3.73 54.32
N ALA A 18 -8.55 -3.91 54.94
CA ALA A 18 -9.79 -3.13 54.81
C ALA A 18 -9.95 -2.18 56.00
N CYS A 19 -11.02 -1.41 55.93
CA CYS A 19 -11.68 -0.59 56.97
C CYS A 19 -11.23 0.89 57.06
N SER A 20 -12.07 1.85 57.32
CA SER A 20 -13.52 2.00 57.47
C SER A 20 -13.89 3.47 57.71
N ASN A 21 -15.06 3.87 57.27
CA ASN A 21 -16.10 4.69 57.94
C ASN A 21 -15.82 6.08 58.58
N GLY A 22 -16.79 6.95 58.30
CA GLY A 22 -17.30 8.02 59.11
C GLY A 22 -17.42 9.35 58.33
N GLY A 23 -18.51 9.96 58.05
CA GLY A 23 -19.80 10.08 58.67
C GLY A 23 -20.14 11.57 58.90
N ALA A 24 -21.33 11.98 58.42
CA ALA A 24 -22.18 13.07 58.86
C ALA A 24 -21.89 14.53 58.38
N SER A 25 -22.77 15.07 57.57
CA SER A 25 -23.98 15.87 57.88
C SER A 25 -23.75 17.39 58.02
N ALA A 26 -24.35 18.20 57.19
CA ALA A 26 -25.40 19.21 57.44
C ALA A 26 -25.36 20.39 56.43
N SER A 27 -26.47 20.61 55.78
CA SER A 27 -26.93 21.85 55.12
C SER A 27 -27.40 22.89 56.19
N PRO A 28 -27.89 24.08 55.86
CA PRO A 28 -28.09 24.79 54.59
C PRO A 28 -27.69 26.30 54.63
N GLY A 29 -27.70 26.95 53.48
CA GLY A 29 -27.60 28.42 53.43
C GLY A 29 -27.99 28.96 52.07
N ALA A 30 -29.02 29.77 52.05
CA ALA A 30 -29.80 30.23 50.91
C ALA A 30 -29.21 31.38 50.07
N SER A 31 -29.65 31.41 48.83
CA SER A 31 -30.07 32.54 47.99
C SER A 31 -29.04 33.54 47.46
N ALA A 32 -28.94 33.57 46.13
CA ALA A 32 -29.14 34.78 45.34
C ALA A 32 -29.24 34.39 43.83
N ALA A 33 -30.35 34.80 43.25
CA ALA A 33 -30.63 34.67 41.82
C ALA A 33 -29.79 35.65 41.00
N ALA A 34 -29.15 35.15 39.92
CA ALA A 34 -28.73 35.99 38.81
C ALA A 34 -29.13 35.30 37.51
N THR A 35 -30.13 35.86 36.87
CA THR A 35 -30.55 35.56 35.51
C THR A 35 -29.43 35.85 34.51
N ALA A 36 -28.89 34.84 33.90
CA ALA A 36 -28.07 34.97 32.68
C ALA A 36 -28.72 34.16 31.57
N ALA A 37 -28.95 34.82 30.47
CA ALA A 37 -29.60 34.32 29.27
C ALA A 37 -28.92 33.06 28.74
N ALA A 38 -29.70 32.03 28.56
CA ALA A 38 -29.27 30.79 27.88
C ALA A 38 -29.11 31.08 26.39
N SER A 39 -27.91 31.19 25.93
CA SER A 39 -27.53 31.04 24.54
C SER A 39 -27.66 29.57 24.23
N ALA A 40 -28.71 29.17 23.48
CA ALA A 40 -28.89 27.85 22.97
C ALA A 40 -27.81 27.62 21.89
N GLY A 41 -26.64 27.15 22.30
CA GLY A 41 -25.70 26.52 21.42
C GLY A 41 -26.31 25.19 20.96
N ALA A 42 -26.75 25.12 19.72
CA ALA A 42 -27.08 23.88 19.09
C ALA A 42 -25.83 22.96 19.11
N SER A 43 -25.80 22.07 20.07
CA SER A 43 -24.92 20.92 20.07
C SER A 43 -25.29 20.11 18.85
N VAL A 44 -24.51 20.20 17.77
CA VAL A 44 -24.56 19.25 16.67
C VAL A 44 -24.17 17.93 17.34
N ALA A 45 -25.19 17.09 17.59
CA ALA A 45 -24.95 15.73 17.97
C ALA A 45 -24.12 15.11 16.82
N ALA A 46 -22.83 14.88 17.08
CA ALA A 46 -22.06 13.97 16.30
C ALA A 46 -22.88 12.68 16.25
N SER A 47 -23.35 12.30 15.06
CA SER A 47 -23.99 11.01 14.84
C SER A 47 -22.96 9.98 15.24
N GLY A 48 -23.06 9.48 16.48
CA GLY A 48 -22.20 8.44 16.99
C GLY A 48 -22.44 7.23 16.08
N SER A 49 -21.46 6.92 15.26
CA SER A 49 -21.34 5.60 14.66
C SER A 49 -21.52 4.61 15.80
N ALA A 50 -22.56 3.76 15.73
CA ALA A 50 -22.70 2.65 16.67
C ALA A 50 -21.36 1.91 16.66
N ALA A 51 -20.80 1.67 17.86
CA ALA A 51 -19.52 1.00 17.99
C ALA A 51 -19.55 -0.30 17.15
N ALA A 52 -18.59 -0.47 16.26
CA ALA A 52 -18.52 -1.59 15.31
C ALA A 52 -18.10 -2.91 16.01
N THR A 53 -18.55 -3.10 17.27
CA THR A 53 -18.12 -4.19 18.18
C THR A 53 -18.30 -5.60 17.62
N ASP A 54 -19.23 -5.78 16.66
CA ASP A 54 -19.46 -7.06 15.99
C ASP A 54 -18.82 -7.16 14.60
N CYS A 55 -18.11 -6.12 14.16
CA CYS A 55 -17.42 -6.09 12.88
C CYS A 55 -16.11 -6.86 12.97
N ILE A 56 -16.00 -7.97 12.25
CA ILE A 56 -14.75 -8.72 12.10
C ILE A 56 -14.29 -8.55 10.65
N VAL A 57 -13.16 -7.86 10.45
CA VAL A 57 -12.54 -7.67 9.15
C VAL A 57 -11.45 -8.72 8.98
N GLY A 58 -11.62 -9.60 7.98
CA GLY A 58 -10.66 -10.63 7.62
C GLY A 58 -9.81 -10.17 6.43
N VAL A 59 -8.49 -10.22 6.56
CA VAL A 59 -7.57 -9.80 5.50
C VAL A 59 -6.69 -10.97 5.07
N SER A 60 -6.70 -11.28 3.77
CA SER A 60 -5.75 -12.23 3.18
C SER A 60 -4.69 -11.46 2.38
N TRP A 61 -3.50 -11.40 2.96
CA TRP A 61 -2.32 -10.83 2.33
C TRP A 61 -1.70 -11.85 1.37
N ASN A 62 -1.22 -11.40 0.22
CA ASN A 62 -0.53 -12.28 -0.70
C ASN A 62 0.88 -12.68 -0.21
N ASN A 63 1.56 -11.77 0.48
CA ASN A 63 2.86 -11.98 1.15
C ASN A 63 3.26 -10.75 1.96
N PHE A 64 4.31 -10.92 2.80
CA PHE A 64 4.98 -9.82 3.50
C PHE A 64 6.46 -9.65 3.07
N GLN A 65 6.85 -10.22 1.93
CA GLN A 65 8.21 -10.05 1.40
C GLN A 65 8.39 -8.69 0.73
N GLN A 66 7.32 -8.09 0.21
CA GLN A 66 7.31 -6.68 -0.22
C GLN A 66 7.12 -5.82 1.03
N PRO A 67 8.08 -4.91 1.34
CA PRO A 67 8.14 -4.22 2.64
C PRO A 67 6.89 -3.39 2.96
N ARG A 68 6.27 -2.75 1.95
CA ARG A 68 5.12 -1.86 2.18
C ARG A 68 3.97 -2.54 2.93
N TRP A 69 3.66 -3.81 2.60
CA TRP A 69 2.50 -4.50 3.19
C TRP A 69 2.60 -4.59 4.71
N ALA A 70 3.74 -5.05 5.23
CA ALA A 70 3.97 -5.20 6.67
C ALA A 70 4.28 -3.87 7.37
N ALA A 71 4.94 -2.92 6.67
CA ALA A 71 5.40 -1.68 7.30
C ALA A 71 4.32 -0.60 7.35
N HIS A 72 3.42 -0.55 6.36
CA HIS A 72 2.49 0.56 6.17
C HIS A 72 1.03 0.12 6.00
N ASP A 73 0.74 -0.74 5.02
CA ASP A 73 -0.63 -1.11 4.66
C ASP A 73 -1.35 -1.82 5.83
N GLU A 74 -0.79 -2.93 6.33
CA GLU A 74 -1.42 -3.70 7.43
C GLU A 74 -1.57 -2.91 8.72
N PRO A 75 -0.53 -2.21 9.24
CA PRO A 75 -0.66 -1.46 10.49
C PRO A 75 -1.75 -0.38 10.44
N ASN A 76 -1.86 0.35 9.32
CA ASN A 76 -2.84 1.41 9.18
C ASN A 76 -4.27 0.87 9.00
N LEU A 77 -4.42 -0.21 8.22
CA LEU A 77 -5.70 -0.89 8.06
C LEU A 77 -6.17 -1.47 9.42
N LYS A 78 -5.31 -2.23 10.09
CA LYS A 78 -5.58 -2.81 11.41
C LYS A 78 -5.96 -1.73 12.43
N LYS A 79 -5.15 -0.69 12.54
CA LYS A 79 -5.41 0.43 13.45
C LYS A 79 -6.76 1.08 13.17
N THR A 80 -7.11 1.32 11.90
CA THR A 80 -8.38 1.94 11.54
C THR A 80 -9.57 1.09 11.96
N VAL A 81 -9.48 -0.23 11.80
CA VAL A 81 -10.54 -1.16 12.22
C VAL A 81 -10.64 -1.21 13.74
N GLU A 82 -9.52 -1.37 14.45
CA GLU A 82 -9.49 -1.53 15.91
C GLU A 82 -9.85 -0.25 16.67
N ASP A 83 -9.42 0.92 16.20
CA ASP A 83 -9.79 2.22 16.79
C ASP A 83 -11.30 2.49 16.73
N ALA A 84 -11.98 1.94 15.73
CA ALA A 84 -13.44 2.02 15.60
C ALA A 84 -14.19 0.93 16.43
N GLY A 85 -13.47 0.08 17.16
CA GLY A 85 -14.02 -1.01 17.96
C GLY A 85 -14.30 -2.31 17.20
N GLY A 86 -13.89 -2.39 15.92
CA GLY A 86 -13.92 -3.64 15.15
C GLY A 86 -12.80 -4.60 15.53
N LYS A 87 -12.88 -5.82 15.02
CA LYS A 87 -11.83 -6.83 15.18
C LYS A 87 -11.11 -7.06 13.84
N TYR A 88 -9.79 -6.98 13.85
CA TYR A 88 -8.93 -7.34 12.74
C TYR A 88 -8.42 -8.77 12.88
N ILE A 89 -8.52 -9.57 11.81
CA ILE A 89 -7.89 -10.89 11.67
C ILE A 89 -7.23 -10.98 10.32
N SER A 90 -6.07 -11.63 10.21
CA SER A 90 -5.35 -11.73 8.94
C SER A 90 -4.69 -13.09 8.74
N ALA A 91 -4.35 -13.38 7.49
CA ALA A 91 -3.56 -14.52 7.06
C ALA A 91 -2.59 -14.08 5.96
N ASP A 92 -1.45 -14.78 5.85
CA ASP A 92 -0.41 -14.56 4.85
C ASP A 92 -0.32 -15.79 3.93
N ALA A 93 -0.65 -15.60 2.66
CA ALA A 93 -0.59 -16.63 1.64
C ALA A 93 0.86 -16.98 1.23
N ASN A 94 1.84 -16.21 1.66
CA ASN A 94 3.25 -16.44 1.39
C ASN A 94 3.55 -16.76 -0.08
N LEU A 95 2.99 -15.95 -1.00
CA LEU A 95 3.09 -16.09 -2.45
C LEU A 95 2.41 -17.35 -3.04
N SER A 96 1.57 -18.06 -2.29
CA SER A 96 0.83 -19.23 -2.76
C SER A 96 -0.64 -18.90 -2.99
N ALA A 97 -1.09 -18.97 -4.25
CA ALA A 97 -2.50 -18.81 -4.58
C ALA A 97 -3.37 -19.91 -3.94
N GLU A 98 -2.84 -21.15 -3.82
CA GLU A 98 -3.54 -22.26 -3.15
C GLU A 98 -3.69 -22.02 -1.64
N GLN A 99 -2.61 -21.53 -0.99
CA GLN A 99 -2.68 -21.16 0.42
C GLN A 99 -3.72 -20.05 0.63
N GLN A 100 -3.78 -19.08 -0.29
CA GLN A 100 -4.74 -17.97 -0.20
C GLN A 100 -6.21 -18.45 -0.21
N LEU A 101 -6.55 -19.50 -0.95
CA LEU A 101 -7.89 -20.10 -0.90
C LEU A 101 -8.18 -20.68 0.50
N THR A 102 -7.20 -21.34 1.11
CA THR A 102 -7.30 -21.90 2.48
C THR A 102 -7.39 -20.77 3.52
N ASP A 103 -6.66 -19.69 3.33
CA ASP A 103 -6.72 -18.52 4.22
C ASP A 103 -8.11 -17.90 4.25
N VAL A 104 -8.74 -17.73 3.08
CA VAL A 104 -10.11 -17.21 2.99
C VAL A 104 -11.11 -18.12 3.69
N ASP A 105 -11.01 -19.44 3.50
CA ASP A 105 -11.85 -20.42 4.23
C ASP A 105 -11.68 -20.27 5.76
N THR A 106 -10.45 -20.08 6.20
CA THR A 106 -10.13 -19.88 7.63
C THR A 106 -10.73 -18.58 8.16
N LEU A 107 -10.57 -17.47 7.43
CA LEU A 107 -11.12 -16.17 7.82
C LEU A 107 -12.65 -16.20 7.89
N ILE A 108 -13.32 -16.84 6.93
CA ILE A 108 -14.77 -17.05 6.96
C ILE A 108 -15.18 -17.86 8.21
N SER A 109 -14.47 -18.96 8.49
CA SER A 109 -14.77 -19.83 9.64
C SER A 109 -14.55 -19.12 10.99
N GLN A 110 -13.66 -18.14 11.04
CA GLN A 110 -13.41 -17.27 12.20
C GLN A 110 -14.44 -16.15 12.35
N GLY A 111 -15.42 -16.08 11.44
CA GLY A 111 -16.55 -15.18 11.52
C GLY A 111 -16.33 -13.82 10.88
N ALA A 112 -15.41 -13.72 9.91
CA ALA A 112 -15.22 -12.48 9.13
C ALA A 112 -16.57 -12.01 8.57
N LYS A 113 -16.84 -10.72 8.72
CA LYS A 113 -18.04 -10.03 8.19
C LYS A 113 -17.74 -9.27 6.91
N VAL A 114 -16.48 -8.93 6.68
CA VAL A 114 -15.94 -8.34 5.46
C VAL A 114 -14.60 -9.02 5.18
N LEU A 115 -14.32 -9.30 3.92
CA LEU A 115 -13.02 -9.78 3.49
C LEU A 115 -12.30 -8.71 2.68
N ILE A 116 -11.02 -8.53 2.96
CA ILE A 116 -10.09 -7.72 2.17
C ILE A 116 -9.09 -8.69 1.55
N LEU A 117 -9.02 -8.72 0.22
CA LEU A 117 -8.19 -9.67 -0.52
C LEU A 117 -7.14 -8.92 -1.34
N LEU A 118 -5.86 -9.08 -0.98
CA LEU A 118 -4.73 -8.74 -1.84
C LEU A 118 -4.40 -9.99 -2.66
N ALA A 119 -5.00 -10.12 -3.84
CA ALA A 119 -4.92 -11.36 -4.63
C ALA A 119 -3.48 -11.68 -5.06
N GLN A 120 -3.02 -12.91 -4.82
CA GLN A 120 -1.76 -13.41 -5.36
C GLN A 120 -1.88 -13.64 -6.87
N ASP A 121 -3.03 -14.14 -7.30
CA ASP A 121 -3.41 -14.31 -8.71
C ASP A 121 -4.89 -13.95 -8.86
N ASN A 122 -5.20 -13.06 -9.81
CA ASN A 122 -6.54 -12.49 -9.98
C ASN A 122 -7.59 -13.49 -10.52
N LYS A 123 -7.16 -14.61 -11.08
CA LYS A 123 -8.05 -15.69 -11.56
C LYS A 123 -8.15 -16.81 -10.55
N ALA A 124 -7.03 -17.22 -9.97
CA ALA A 124 -6.99 -18.28 -8.96
C ALA A 124 -7.79 -17.93 -7.69
N ILE A 125 -8.00 -16.64 -7.38
CA ILE A 125 -8.77 -16.18 -6.22
C ILE A 125 -10.30 -16.31 -6.40
N LEU A 126 -10.81 -16.46 -7.62
CA LEU A 126 -12.26 -16.46 -7.91
C LEU A 126 -13.06 -17.51 -7.13
N PRO A 127 -12.57 -18.74 -6.88
CA PRO A 127 -13.27 -19.71 -6.03
C PRO A 127 -13.46 -19.21 -4.58
N ALA A 128 -12.47 -18.50 -4.02
CA ALA A 128 -12.59 -17.91 -2.69
C ALA A 128 -13.60 -16.74 -2.68
N LEU A 129 -13.60 -15.91 -3.73
CA LEU A 129 -14.62 -14.88 -3.89
C LEU A 129 -16.03 -15.49 -3.96
N GLN A 130 -16.22 -16.60 -4.69
CA GLN A 130 -17.53 -17.25 -4.76
C GLN A 130 -17.99 -17.74 -3.39
N LYS A 131 -17.09 -18.32 -2.58
CA LYS A 131 -17.40 -18.74 -1.20
C LYS A 131 -17.82 -17.58 -0.31
N ALA A 132 -17.12 -16.42 -0.42
CA ALA A 132 -17.51 -15.22 0.31
C ALA A 132 -18.93 -14.75 -0.10
N LYS A 133 -19.23 -14.75 -1.41
CA LYS A 133 -20.57 -14.41 -1.94
C LYS A 133 -21.65 -15.35 -1.42
N ASP A 134 -21.39 -16.66 -1.42
CA ASP A 134 -22.34 -17.66 -0.92
C ASP A 134 -22.59 -17.51 0.59
N ALA A 135 -21.60 -17.00 1.32
CA ALA A 135 -21.72 -16.67 2.75
C ALA A 135 -22.33 -15.26 3.01
N GLY A 136 -22.63 -14.48 1.98
CA GLY A 136 -23.14 -13.11 2.11
C GLY A 136 -22.09 -12.12 2.64
N ILE A 137 -20.80 -12.41 2.50
CA ILE A 137 -19.68 -11.60 2.99
C ILE A 137 -19.18 -10.70 1.83
N PRO A 138 -19.25 -9.37 1.97
CA PRO A 138 -18.71 -8.44 0.98
C PRO A 138 -17.19 -8.54 0.90
N VAL A 139 -16.66 -8.30 -0.31
CA VAL A 139 -15.23 -8.40 -0.59
C VAL A 139 -14.68 -7.07 -1.10
N ILE A 140 -13.59 -6.64 -0.51
CA ILE A 140 -12.73 -5.56 -1.00
C ILE A 140 -11.54 -6.19 -1.73
N ALA A 141 -11.39 -5.91 -3.02
CA ALA A 141 -10.17 -6.16 -3.77
C ALA A 141 -9.18 -5.03 -3.46
N TYR A 142 -8.10 -5.35 -2.76
CA TYR A 142 -7.12 -4.40 -2.26
C TYR A 142 -5.89 -4.36 -3.14
N ASP A 143 -5.52 -3.17 -3.62
CA ASP A 143 -4.40 -2.87 -4.51
C ASP A 143 -4.48 -3.60 -5.86
N ARG A 144 -4.69 -4.91 -5.89
CA ARG A 144 -4.78 -5.74 -7.09
C ARG A 144 -6.21 -6.00 -7.49
N LEU A 145 -6.48 -5.87 -8.78
CA LEU A 145 -7.83 -6.04 -9.34
C LEU A 145 -8.30 -7.49 -9.28
N ILE A 146 -9.53 -7.69 -8.82
CA ILE A 146 -10.30 -8.91 -9.03
C ILE A 146 -11.49 -8.53 -9.92
N GLU A 147 -11.62 -9.13 -11.11
CA GLU A 147 -12.66 -8.76 -12.07
C GLU A 147 -14.01 -9.43 -11.77
N ASP A 148 -14.74 -8.90 -10.79
CA ASP A 148 -16.09 -9.33 -10.45
C ASP A 148 -16.93 -8.11 -10.03
N PRO A 149 -18.17 -7.94 -10.54
CA PRO A 149 -19.00 -6.75 -10.24
C PRO A 149 -19.46 -6.66 -8.77
N SER A 150 -19.30 -7.70 -7.98
CA SER A 150 -19.70 -7.75 -6.58
C SER A 150 -18.63 -7.26 -5.60
N ILE A 151 -17.44 -6.86 -6.09
CA ILE A 151 -16.37 -6.36 -5.22
C ILE A 151 -16.36 -4.83 -5.13
N LEU A 152 -15.77 -4.32 -4.05
CA LEU A 152 -15.30 -2.95 -3.96
C LEU A 152 -13.79 -2.94 -4.24
N TYR A 153 -13.36 -2.20 -5.25
CA TYR A 153 -11.94 -2.10 -5.61
C TYR A 153 -11.30 -0.88 -4.96
N ILE A 154 -10.22 -1.07 -4.22
CA ILE A 154 -9.48 0.02 -3.55
C ILE A 154 -8.02 -0.05 -3.97
N THR A 155 -7.56 0.97 -4.68
CA THR A 155 -6.20 1.02 -5.24
C THR A 155 -5.78 2.46 -5.56
N PHE A 156 -4.61 2.61 -6.17
CA PHE A 156 -4.16 3.84 -6.83
C PHE A 156 -4.52 3.83 -8.32
N ASP A 157 -4.47 5.01 -8.97
CA ASP A 157 -4.53 5.11 -10.44
C ASP A 157 -3.24 4.54 -11.04
N ASN A 158 -3.24 3.22 -11.30
CA ASN A 158 -2.04 2.52 -11.76
C ASN A 158 -1.67 2.87 -13.22
N VAL A 159 -2.62 3.36 -14.03
CA VAL A 159 -2.28 3.93 -15.34
C VAL A 159 -1.52 5.23 -15.15
N LEU A 160 -1.98 6.09 -14.25
CA LEU A 160 -1.29 7.34 -13.92
C LEU A 160 0.08 7.06 -13.26
N VAL A 161 0.22 6.00 -12.46
CA VAL A 161 1.53 5.57 -11.92
C VAL A 161 2.52 5.34 -13.06
N GLY A 162 2.20 4.43 -13.98
CA GLY A 162 3.07 4.15 -15.13
C GLY A 162 3.32 5.38 -15.98
N GLN A 163 2.31 6.25 -16.17
CA GLN A 163 2.49 7.51 -16.88
C GLN A 163 3.52 8.41 -16.19
N LYS A 164 3.45 8.56 -14.87
CA LYS A 164 4.42 9.38 -14.10
C LYS A 164 5.83 8.81 -14.09
N GLU A 165 5.98 7.49 -14.04
CA GLU A 165 7.27 6.80 -14.21
C GLU A 165 7.91 7.17 -15.54
N ALA A 166 7.15 6.94 -16.63
CA ALA A 166 7.68 7.18 -17.98
C ALA A 166 7.86 8.67 -18.28
N GLU A 167 6.94 9.57 -17.90
CA GLU A 167 7.09 11.02 -18.06
C GLU A 167 8.41 11.52 -17.47
N ALA A 168 8.74 11.11 -16.23
CA ALA A 168 9.97 11.54 -15.56
C ALA A 168 11.22 11.03 -16.30
N VAL A 169 11.25 9.73 -16.65
CA VAL A 169 12.41 9.13 -17.31
C VAL A 169 12.57 9.62 -18.75
N LEU A 170 11.46 9.76 -19.51
CA LEU A 170 11.48 10.28 -20.89
C LEU A 170 11.90 11.74 -20.96
N ALA A 171 11.54 12.56 -19.97
CA ALA A 171 12.00 13.94 -19.88
C ALA A 171 13.52 14.01 -19.67
N LYS A 172 14.09 13.07 -18.91
CA LYS A 172 15.52 12.99 -18.63
C LYS A 172 16.31 12.38 -19.78
N VAL A 173 15.78 11.36 -20.44
CA VAL A 173 16.42 10.62 -21.56
C VAL A 173 15.43 10.49 -22.72
N PRO A 174 15.21 11.54 -23.54
CA PRO A 174 14.19 11.52 -24.60
C PRO A 174 14.50 10.58 -25.77
N LYS A 175 15.74 10.09 -25.87
CA LYS A 175 16.22 9.16 -26.90
C LYS A 175 17.30 8.25 -26.34
N GLY A 176 17.35 6.99 -26.78
CA GLY A 176 18.38 6.05 -26.35
C GLY A 176 17.89 4.63 -26.18
N ASN A 177 18.69 3.83 -25.50
CA ASN A 177 18.43 2.42 -25.26
C ASN A 177 17.81 2.24 -23.89
N TYR A 178 16.61 1.69 -23.86
CA TYR A 178 15.81 1.46 -22.66
C TYR A 178 15.76 -0.02 -22.29
N VAL A 179 15.62 -0.29 -21.01
CA VAL A 179 15.30 -1.59 -20.45
C VAL A 179 13.97 -1.47 -19.69
N LEU A 180 13.06 -2.44 -19.88
CA LEU A 180 11.78 -2.50 -19.18
C LEU A 180 11.79 -3.71 -18.24
N ILE A 181 11.75 -3.47 -16.93
CA ILE A 181 11.66 -4.52 -15.89
C ILE A 181 10.26 -4.48 -15.29
N LYS A 182 9.48 -5.50 -15.62
CA LYS A 182 8.06 -5.60 -15.25
C LYS A 182 7.88 -6.50 -14.03
N GLY A 183 6.73 -6.36 -13.38
CA GLY A 183 6.34 -7.19 -12.25
C GLY A 183 5.81 -8.56 -12.62
N ASP A 184 4.89 -9.10 -11.82
CA ASP A 184 4.31 -10.42 -12.03
C ASP A 184 3.34 -10.41 -13.22
N PRO A 185 3.48 -11.35 -14.18
CA PRO A 185 2.60 -11.38 -15.36
C PRO A 185 1.13 -11.72 -15.03
N GLY A 186 0.85 -12.33 -13.88
CA GLY A 186 -0.50 -12.62 -13.40
C GLY A 186 -1.19 -11.43 -12.71
N ASP A 187 -0.45 -10.33 -12.50
CA ASP A 187 -0.99 -9.10 -11.91
C ASP A 187 -1.37 -8.10 -13.01
N PRO A 188 -2.64 -7.66 -13.10
CA PRO A 188 -3.07 -6.64 -14.06
C PRO A 188 -2.30 -5.32 -13.93
N ASN A 189 -1.75 -4.99 -12.77
CA ASN A 189 -0.91 -3.81 -12.62
C ASN A 189 0.32 -3.91 -13.54
N ALA A 190 1.03 -5.03 -13.50
CA ALA A 190 2.23 -5.26 -14.32
C ALA A 190 1.93 -5.59 -15.79
N SER A 191 0.87 -6.36 -16.03
CA SER A 191 0.59 -6.84 -17.39
C SER A 191 -0.20 -5.83 -18.23
N THR A 192 -0.86 -4.85 -17.61
CA THR A 192 -1.84 -3.99 -18.29
C THR A 192 -1.71 -2.51 -17.90
N PHE A 193 -1.92 -2.15 -16.64
CA PHE A 193 -2.10 -0.75 -16.26
C PHE A 193 -0.83 0.08 -16.35
N LEU A 194 0.29 -0.39 -15.79
CA LEU A 194 1.57 0.34 -15.84
C LEU A 194 2.07 0.50 -17.29
N PRO A 195 2.07 -0.55 -18.14
CA PRO A 195 2.40 -0.41 -19.55
C PRO A 195 1.49 0.57 -20.30
N GLN A 196 0.17 0.58 -20.02
CA GLN A 196 -0.73 1.60 -20.60
C GLN A 196 -0.33 3.01 -20.18
N GLY A 197 0.13 3.20 -18.95
CA GLY A 197 0.67 4.47 -18.48
C GLY A 197 1.95 4.88 -19.21
N TRP A 198 2.89 3.95 -19.41
CA TRP A 198 4.10 4.21 -20.20
C TRP A 198 3.76 4.63 -21.63
N ASP A 199 2.77 3.98 -22.25
CA ASP A 199 2.30 4.33 -23.59
C ASP A 199 1.60 5.70 -23.60
N ALA A 200 0.82 6.02 -22.57
CA ALA A 200 0.18 7.33 -22.41
C ALA A 200 1.21 8.48 -22.27
N ALA A 201 2.37 8.19 -21.67
CA ALA A 201 3.50 9.12 -21.60
C ALA A 201 4.26 9.27 -22.94
N GLY A 202 3.93 8.47 -23.96
CA GLY A 202 4.51 8.53 -25.31
C GLY A 202 5.64 7.52 -25.56
N LEU A 203 5.87 6.53 -24.70
CA LEU A 203 6.93 5.52 -24.90
C LEU A 203 6.72 4.78 -26.23
N LYS A 204 5.51 4.34 -26.52
CA LYS A 204 5.16 3.63 -27.76
C LYS A 204 5.51 4.43 -29.02
N ASP A 205 5.18 5.72 -29.03
CA ASP A 205 5.46 6.60 -30.18
C ASP A 205 6.97 6.80 -30.38
N LYS A 206 7.72 6.93 -29.28
CA LYS A 206 9.18 7.07 -29.34
C LYS A 206 9.88 5.78 -29.78
N VAL A 207 9.34 4.61 -29.43
CA VAL A 207 9.81 3.32 -29.97
C VAL A 207 9.47 3.21 -31.45
N ALA A 208 8.26 3.57 -31.86
CA ALA A 208 7.84 3.53 -33.26
C ALA A 208 8.64 4.49 -34.17
N SER A 209 9.04 5.66 -33.65
CA SER A 209 9.89 6.61 -34.37
C SER A 209 11.38 6.20 -34.43
N GLY A 210 11.79 5.21 -33.62
CA GLY A 210 13.20 4.80 -33.48
C GLY A 210 14.02 5.72 -32.56
N ASP A 211 13.40 6.69 -31.89
CA ASP A 211 14.06 7.51 -30.88
C ASP A 211 14.46 6.68 -29.66
N ILE A 212 13.68 5.65 -29.32
CA ILE A 212 13.95 4.72 -28.24
C ILE A 212 14.02 3.29 -28.78
N LYS A 213 15.03 2.55 -28.34
CA LYS A 213 15.18 1.11 -28.58
C LYS A 213 15.05 0.35 -27.26
N ILE A 214 14.13 -0.60 -27.19
CA ILE A 214 14.01 -1.51 -26.03
C ILE A 214 15.01 -2.66 -26.23
N LEU A 215 15.93 -2.84 -25.27
CA LEU A 215 17.03 -3.80 -25.38
C LEU A 215 16.62 -5.24 -25.03
N ASN A 216 15.62 -5.40 -24.18
CA ASN A 216 15.17 -6.70 -23.67
C ASN A 216 13.84 -7.17 -24.29
N GLY A 217 13.58 -6.73 -25.53
CA GLY A 217 12.38 -7.10 -26.30
C GLY A 217 11.22 -6.12 -26.11
N PRO A 218 10.25 -6.14 -27.03
CA PRO A 218 9.17 -5.14 -27.06
C PRO A 218 8.30 -5.14 -25.82
N ASP A 219 8.12 -6.31 -25.18
CA ASP A 219 7.29 -6.48 -24.00
C ASP A 219 8.05 -6.29 -22.67
N GLY A 220 9.39 -6.10 -22.74
CA GLY A 220 10.22 -6.05 -21.55
C GLY A 220 10.45 -7.43 -20.91
N THR A 221 10.85 -7.45 -19.64
CA THR A 221 11.12 -8.70 -18.89
C THR A 221 10.27 -8.73 -17.62
N PHE A 222 9.42 -9.75 -17.51
CA PHE A 222 8.60 -9.98 -16.33
C PHE A 222 9.41 -10.55 -15.17
N THR A 223 8.95 -10.26 -13.97
CA THR A 223 9.57 -10.68 -12.70
C THR A 223 8.52 -11.41 -11.85
N ASP A 224 8.60 -12.74 -11.85
CA ASP A 224 7.66 -13.59 -11.13
C ASP A 224 7.52 -13.17 -9.66
N ALA A 225 6.29 -13.01 -9.20
CA ALA A 225 5.91 -12.61 -7.85
C ALA A 225 6.57 -11.29 -7.38
N TRP A 226 6.98 -10.41 -8.29
CA TRP A 226 7.65 -9.13 -8.00
C TRP A 226 8.96 -9.27 -7.19
N LYS A 227 9.63 -10.42 -7.24
CA LYS A 227 10.78 -10.74 -6.40
C LYS A 227 12.02 -9.94 -6.76
N THR A 228 12.61 -9.28 -5.78
CA THR A 228 13.83 -8.46 -5.93
C THR A 228 15.00 -9.26 -6.51
N GLU A 229 15.26 -10.47 -5.99
CA GLU A 229 16.35 -11.31 -6.47
C GLU A 229 16.14 -11.80 -7.91
N LYS A 230 14.89 -11.94 -8.35
CA LYS A 230 14.56 -12.28 -9.73
C LYS A 230 14.79 -11.09 -10.66
N ALA A 231 14.36 -9.90 -10.25
CA ALA A 231 14.66 -8.67 -10.98
C ALA A 231 16.17 -8.42 -11.10
N GLN A 232 16.92 -8.69 -10.02
CA GLN A 232 18.38 -8.58 -10.06
C GLN A 232 18.98 -9.52 -11.08
N SER A 233 18.65 -10.81 -11.05
CA SER A 233 19.20 -11.78 -12.01
C SER A 233 18.77 -11.49 -13.45
N ASN A 234 17.55 -11.03 -13.67
CA ASN A 234 17.08 -10.59 -14.99
C ASN A 234 17.93 -9.41 -15.50
N MET A 235 18.15 -8.40 -14.65
CA MET A 235 18.93 -7.20 -15.03
C MET A 235 20.41 -7.51 -15.22
N GLU A 236 21.02 -8.40 -14.42
CA GLU A 236 22.39 -8.84 -14.61
C GLU A 236 22.60 -9.48 -15.98
N ALA A 237 21.68 -10.35 -16.41
CA ALA A 237 21.73 -10.96 -17.73
C ALA A 237 21.59 -9.92 -18.88
N ILE A 238 20.73 -8.89 -18.68
CA ILE A 238 20.55 -7.80 -19.66
C ILE A 238 21.83 -6.95 -19.74
N ILE A 239 22.45 -6.63 -18.60
CA ILE A 239 23.72 -5.87 -18.58
C ILE A 239 24.80 -6.67 -19.30
N ASP A 240 24.98 -7.96 -19.00
CA ASP A 240 26.01 -8.80 -19.62
C ASP A 240 25.84 -8.83 -21.14
N LYS A 241 24.59 -8.97 -21.62
CA LYS A 241 24.29 -8.91 -23.05
C LYS A 241 24.58 -7.54 -23.64
N ALA A 242 24.19 -6.46 -23.00
CA ALA A 242 24.42 -5.10 -23.48
C ALA A 242 25.93 -4.81 -23.61
N VAL A 243 26.72 -5.23 -22.61
CA VAL A 243 28.18 -5.10 -22.63
C VAL A 243 28.79 -5.93 -23.76
N ALA A 244 28.37 -7.18 -23.96
CA ALA A 244 28.86 -8.05 -25.03
C ALA A 244 28.54 -7.47 -26.42
N ASP A 245 27.39 -6.84 -26.59
CA ASP A 245 26.94 -6.19 -27.83
C ASP A 245 27.57 -4.78 -28.03
N GLY A 246 28.35 -4.27 -27.07
CA GLY A 246 28.87 -2.90 -27.10
C GLY A 246 27.78 -1.82 -27.01
N THR A 247 26.64 -2.16 -26.42
CA THR A 247 25.45 -1.30 -26.33
C THR A 247 25.36 -0.71 -24.91
N LYS A 248 25.10 0.60 -24.83
CA LYS A 248 24.87 1.27 -23.55
C LYS A 248 23.39 1.24 -23.18
N ILE A 249 23.08 1.01 -21.91
CA ILE A 249 21.75 1.20 -21.33
C ILE A 249 21.66 2.67 -20.90
N ASP A 250 20.71 3.43 -21.44
CA ASP A 250 20.55 4.85 -21.19
C ASP A 250 19.47 5.17 -20.16
N ALA A 251 18.43 4.31 -20.05
CA ALA A 251 17.37 4.43 -19.06
C ALA A 251 16.72 3.09 -18.75
N ILE A 252 16.06 3.01 -17.60
CA ILE A 252 15.36 1.80 -17.13
C ILE A 252 13.99 2.20 -16.58
N LEU A 253 12.94 1.57 -17.09
CA LEU A 253 11.62 1.60 -16.48
C LEU A 253 11.44 0.31 -15.71
N ALA A 254 11.40 0.42 -14.38
CA ALA A 254 11.06 -0.67 -13.46
C ALA A 254 9.68 -0.36 -12.84
N GLU A 255 8.79 -1.35 -12.87
CA GLU A 255 7.38 -1.17 -12.53
C GLU A 255 7.11 -0.98 -11.04
N ASN A 256 8.06 -1.35 -10.14
CA ASN A 256 7.91 -1.08 -8.72
C ASN A 256 9.24 -1.10 -7.98
N ASP A 257 9.19 -0.79 -6.70
CA ASP A 257 10.35 -0.66 -5.84
C ASP A 257 11.08 -1.98 -5.60
N SER A 258 10.37 -3.10 -5.43
CA SER A 258 11.02 -4.40 -5.31
C SER A 258 11.83 -4.75 -6.57
N THR A 259 11.30 -4.46 -7.76
CA THR A 259 12.03 -4.67 -9.03
C THR A 259 13.14 -3.64 -9.22
N ALA A 260 12.91 -2.36 -8.88
CA ALA A 260 13.93 -1.31 -8.94
C ALA A 260 15.10 -1.58 -7.98
N LEU A 261 14.82 -2.10 -6.78
CA LEU A 261 15.86 -2.51 -5.83
C LEU A 261 16.74 -3.63 -6.40
N GLY A 262 16.14 -4.60 -7.07
CA GLY A 262 16.86 -5.64 -7.80
C GLY A 262 17.74 -5.06 -8.93
N VAL A 263 17.20 -4.10 -9.68
CA VAL A 263 17.97 -3.37 -10.72
C VAL A 263 19.17 -2.64 -10.11
N VAL A 264 18.99 -1.91 -9.00
CA VAL A 264 20.09 -1.23 -8.28
C VAL A 264 21.15 -2.25 -7.81
N GLY A 265 20.71 -3.42 -7.33
CA GLY A 265 21.58 -4.53 -6.97
C GLY A 265 22.43 -4.99 -8.16
N ALA A 266 21.82 -5.22 -9.30
CA ALA A 266 22.50 -5.64 -10.54
C ALA A 266 23.50 -4.58 -11.05
N LEU A 267 23.07 -3.32 -11.10
CA LEU A 267 23.94 -2.21 -11.53
C LEU A 267 25.17 -2.09 -10.60
N THR A 268 24.96 -2.28 -9.31
CA THR A 268 26.05 -2.25 -8.30
C THR A 268 27.00 -3.43 -8.47
N SER A 269 26.49 -4.68 -8.58
CA SER A 269 27.30 -5.89 -8.71
C SER A 269 28.13 -5.89 -10.00
N LYS A 270 27.58 -5.33 -11.08
CA LYS A 270 28.27 -5.22 -12.38
C LYS A 270 29.11 -3.94 -12.52
N SER A 271 29.14 -3.05 -11.53
CA SER A 271 29.83 -1.74 -11.62
C SER A 271 29.43 -0.94 -12.87
N TYR A 272 28.13 -1.00 -13.26
CA TYR A 272 27.66 -0.45 -14.53
C TYR A 272 27.40 1.07 -14.46
N GLY A 273 27.19 1.63 -13.28
CA GLY A 273 26.67 2.96 -13.08
C GLY A 273 25.15 2.97 -12.97
N PHE A 274 24.55 4.14 -12.73
CA PHE A 274 23.10 4.25 -12.46
C PHE A 274 22.43 5.13 -13.54
N PRO A 275 21.91 4.53 -14.64
CA PRO A 275 21.03 5.23 -15.56
C PRO A 275 19.75 5.69 -14.84
N PRO A 276 19.03 6.74 -15.34
CA PRO A 276 17.72 7.08 -14.81
C PRO A 276 16.82 5.84 -14.71
N LEU A 277 16.32 5.58 -13.51
CA LEU A 277 15.55 4.40 -13.12
C LEU A 277 14.26 4.84 -12.46
N SER A 278 13.11 4.28 -12.87
CA SER A 278 11.84 4.44 -12.18
C SER A 278 11.63 3.40 -11.07
N GLY A 279 10.62 3.63 -10.26
CA GLY A 279 10.01 2.73 -9.31
C GLY A 279 8.71 3.32 -8.81
N GLN A 280 7.94 2.56 -8.07
CA GLN A 280 6.73 3.00 -7.36
C GLN A 280 6.62 2.28 -6.02
N ASP A 281 5.81 2.79 -5.16
CA ASP A 281 5.35 2.36 -3.85
C ASP A 281 5.88 3.25 -2.71
N GLY A 282 7.10 3.79 -2.81
CA GLY A 282 7.72 4.59 -1.76
C GLY A 282 8.38 3.74 -0.68
N ASP A 283 8.93 2.60 -1.03
CA ASP A 283 9.68 1.76 -0.07
C ASP A 283 10.90 2.52 0.46
N PRO A 284 11.18 2.46 1.77
CA PRO A 284 12.26 3.24 2.39
C PRO A 284 13.63 3.07 1.73
N ALA A 285 13.96 1.86 1.25
CA ALA A 285 15.23 1.60 0.56
C ALA A 285 15.30 2.32 -0.80
N ASN A 286 14.18 2.42 -1.51
CA ASN A 286 14.10 3.07 -2.81
C ASN A 286 14.07 4.59 -2.67
N LEU A 287 13.35 5.13 -1.70
CA LEU A 287 13.43 6.56 -1.36
C LEU A 287 14.86 6.98 -0.99
N ASN A 288 15.59 6.16 -0.22
CA ASN A 288 17.01 6.40 0.03
C ASN A 288 17.85 6.29 -1.26
N ASN A 289 17.53 5.35 -2.17
CA ASN A 289 18.20 5.26 -3.48
C ASN A 289 17.94 6.51 -4.35
N VAL A 290 16.76 7.13 -4.26
CA VAL A 290 16.50 8.43 -4.91
C VAL A 290 17.37 9.51 -4.28
N ALA A 291 17.48 9.56 -2.95
CA ALA A 291 18.34 10.52 -2.24
C ALA A 291 19.83 10.32 -2.57
N LEU A 292 20.26 9.08 -2.82
CA LEU A 292 21.63 8.72 -3.23
C LEU A 292 21.90 8.91 -4.73
N GLY A 293 20.89 9.25 -5.55
CA GLY A 293 21.00 9.36 -7.00
C GLY A 293 21.16 8.02 -7.74
N LYS A 294 20.80 6.90 -7.11
CA LYS A 294 20.81 5.56 -7.73
C LYS A 294 19.48 5.21 -8.40
N GLN A 295 18.40 5.84 -8.01
CA GLN A 295 17.09 5.83 -8.63
C GLN A 295 16.71 7.27 -8.97
N TYR A 296 16.00 7.51 -10.06
CA TYR A 296 15.70 8.86 -10.52
C TYR A 296 14.34 9.34 -10.06
N VAL A 297 13.34 8.47 -10.09
CA VAL A 297 11.97 8.75 -9.67
C VAL A 297 11.39 7.54 -8.95
N ASP A 298 10.62 7.83 -7.90
CA ASP A 298 9.76 6.89 -7.21
C ASP A 298 8.34 7.45 -7.26
N VAL A 299 7.41 6.71 -7.87
CA VAL A 299 6.01 7.14 -7.91
C VAL A 299 5.32 6.66 -6.65
N PHE A 300 5.34 7.51 -5.65
CA PHE A 300 4.86 7.24 -4.31
C PHE A 300 3.37 6.92 -4.28
N LYS A 301 3.04 5.78 -3.72
CA LYS A 301 1.71 5.31 -3.38
C LYS A 301 1.61 5.34 -1.85
N ASN A 302 0.93 6.34 -1.29
CA ASN A 302 0.81 6.48 0.16
C ASN A 302 0.04 5.30 0.77
N ALA A 303 0.77 4.25 1.15
CA ALA A 303 0.22 3.01 1.69
C ALA A 303 -0.53 3.22 3.02
N ASN A 304 -0.14 4.26 3.80
CA ASN A 304 -0.85 4.64 5.02
C ASN A 304 -2.30 5.05 4.69
N GLU A 305 -2.50 5.82 3.62
CA GLU A 305 -3.83 6.24 3.18
C GLU A 305 -4.64 5.10 2.57
N LEU A 306 -3.99 4.22 1.80
CA LEU A 306 -4.66 3.07 1.22
C LEU A 306 -5.21 2.14 2.30
N GLY A 307 -4.39 1.82 3.31
CA GLY A 307 -4.79 1.00 4.46
C GLY A 307 -5.94 1.63 5.26
N LYS A 308 -5.87 2.94 5.54
CA LYS A 308 -6.96 3.68 6.21
C LYS A 308 -8.26 3.65 5.39
N THR A 309 -8.15 3.87 4.08
CA THR A 309 -9.30 3.82 3.16
C THR A 309 -9.99 2.46 3.19
N ALA A 310 -9.22 1.38 3.12
CA ALA A 310 -9.76 0.03 3.15
C ALA A 310 -10.39 -0.32 4.51
N GLY A 311 -9.75 0.07 5.62
CA GLY A 311 -10.30 -0.11 6.95
C GLY A 311 -11.63 0.61 7.15
N ALA A 312 -11.72 1.88 6.73
CA ALA A 312 -12.95 2.66 6.83
C ALA A 312 -14.08 2.12 5.93
N ALA A 313 -13.74 1.69 4.71
CA ALA A 313 -14.70 1.04 3.81
C ALA A 313 -15.22 -0.29 4.40
N ALA A 314 -14.33 -1.10 4.97
CA ALA A 314 -14.71 -2.37 5.60
C ALA A 314 -15.68 -2.16 6.76
N LEU A 315 -15.47 -1.13 7.60
CA LEU A 315 -16.39 -0.81 8.70
C LEU A 315 -17.79 -0.42 8.20
N GLN A 316 -17.89 0.33 7.08
CA GLN A 316 -19.19 0.64 6.47
C GLN A 316 -19.85 -0.60 5.86
N LEU A 317 -19.07 -1.48 5.23
CA LEU A 317 -19.57 -2.75 4.70
C LEU A 317 -20.01 -3.74 5.80
N CYS A 318 -19.41 -3.69 6.99
CA CYS A 318 -19.94 -4.42 8.15
C CYS A 318 -21.35 -3.96 8.55
N ALA A 319 -21.63 -2.67 8.42
CA ALA A 319 -22.95 -2.11 8.76
C ALA A 319 -23.99 -2.34 7.65
N ASP A 320 -23.58 -2.26 6.38
CA ASP A 320 -24.41 -2.53 5.21
C ASP A 320 -23.60 -3.29 4.15
N PRO A 321 -23.63 -4.63 4.18
CA PRO A 321 -22.81 -5.49 3.32
C PRO A 321 -23.18 -5.42 1.82
N THR A 322 -24.32 -4.80 1.48
CA THR A 322 -24.80 -4.70 0.10
C THR A 322 -24.50 -3.36 -0.56
N ASN A 323 -24.13 -2.36 0.22
CA ASN A 323 -23.87 -1.02 -0.28
C ASN A 323 -22.42 -0.85 -0.69
N LEU A 324 -22.11 -1.00 -1.97
CA LEU A 324 -20.77 -0.70 -2.51
C LEU A 324 -20.60 0.78 -2.92
N ALA A 325 -21.67 1.58 -2.94
CA ALA A 325 -21.62 3.01 -3.28
C ALA A 325 -21.30 3.87 -2.03
N LEU A 326 -20.18 3.55 -1.39
CA LEU A 326 -19.77 4.17 -0.13
C LEU A 326 -19.33 5.62 -0.32
N THR A 327 -19.47 6.42 0.75
CA THR A 327 -18.79 7.70 0.92
C THR A 327 -18.05 7.67 2.24
N LEU A 328 -16.72 7.79 2.19
CA LEU A 328 -15.87 7.78 3.39
C LEU A 328 -15.85 9.18 4.02
N PRO A 329 -15.67 9.28 5.36
CA PRO A 329 -15.64 10.56 6.05
C PRO A 329 -14.47 11.45 5.62
N ASP A 330 -14.65 12.76 5.75
CA ASP A 330 -13.61 13.76 5.51
C ASP A 330 -12.43 13.55 6.51
N GLY A 331 -11.23 13.89 6.09
CA GLY A 331 -10.03 13.83 6.94
C GLY A 331 -9.41 12.43 7.10
N LEU A 332 -9.95 11.42 6.40
CA LEU A 332 -9.37 10.08 6.39
C LEU A 332 -8.08 10.03 5.57
N ILE A 333 -8.01 10.85 4.52
CA ILE A 333 -6.88 10.97 3.60
C ILE A 333 -6.29 12.37 3.75
N ASP A 334 -4.98 12.48 3.77
CA ASP A 334 -4.31 13.79 3.77
C ASP A 334 -4.56 14.49 2.43
N THR A 335 -5.35 15.54 2.49
CA THR A 335 -5.84 16.28 1.34
C THR A 335 -4.86 17.30 0.78
N SER A 336 -3.64 17.39 1.32
CA SER A 336 -2.58 18.21 0.73
C SER A 336 -2.24 17.78 -0.70
N VAL A 337 -2.64 16.56 -1.09
CA VAL A 337 -2.38 15.94 -2.41
C VAL A 337 -3.67 15.64 -3.19
N ALA A 338 -4.87 15.67 -2.58
CA ALA A 338 -6.15 15.39 -3.24
C ALA A 338 -7.31 16.26 -2.72
N PRO A 339 -8.33 16.59 -3.54
CA PRO A 339 -9.45 17.44 -3.12
C PRO A 339 -10.36 16.74 -2.10
N THR A 340 -10.77 17.48 -1.15
CA THR A 340 -11.18 17.29 0.23
C THR A 340 -12.63 17.00 0.52
N ALA A 341 -13.47 16.75 -0.41
CA ALA A 341 -14.86 16.35 -0.12
C ALA A 341 -14.92 14.83 -0.07
N GLY A 342 -15.48 14.26 0.98
CA GLY A 342 -15.55 12.82 1.28
C GLY A 342 -15.33 11.90 0.09
N LEU A 343 -14.35 11.03 0.19
CA LEU A 343 -14.01 10.11 -0.91
C LEU A 343 -15.21 9.21 -1.19
N THR A 344 -15.82 9.35 -2.37
CA THR A 344 -16.98 8.56 -2.78
C THR A 344 -16.56 7.50 -3.79
N ALA A 345 -17.03 6.26 -3.59
CA ALA A 345 -16.80 5.17 -4.52
C ALA A 345 -17.38 5.48 -5.90
N LYS A 346 -16.56 5.34 -6.94
CA LYS A 346 -16.91 5.60 -8.34
C LYS A 346 -16.93 4.31 -9.14
N ASP A 347 -17.60 4.35 -10.28
CA ASP A 347 -17.54 3.26 -11.24
C ASP A 347 -16.18 3.24 -11.92
N PHE A 348 -15.58 2.05 -11.97
CA PHE A 348 -14.34 1.76 -12.69
C PHE A 348 -14.61 0.61 -13.67
N THR A 349 -14.32 0.83 -14.95
CA THR A 349 -14.41 -0.22 -15.97
C THR A 349 -13.06 -0.94 -16.04
N THR A 350 -13.07 -2.23 -15.73
CA THR A 350 -11.88 -3.09 -15.76
C THR A 350 -11.43 -3.36 -17.20
N PRO A 351 -10.20 -3.83 -17.42
CA PRO A 351 -9.73 -4.25 -18.74
C PRO A 351 -10.60 -5.32 -19.40
N GLY A 352 -11.22 -6.21 -18.62
CA GLY A 352 -12.18 -7.21 -19.10
C GLY A 352 -13.58 -6.68 -19.40
N GLY A 353 -13.83 -5.37 -19.19
CA GLY A 353 -15.12 -4.72 -19.46
C GLY A 353 -16.14 -4.83 -18.31
N THR A 354 -15.75 -5.36 -17.17
CA THR A 354 -16.59 -5.40 -15.97
C THR A 354 -16.59 -4.03 -15.28
N THR A 355 -17.75 -3.57 -14.81
CA THR A 355 -17.83 -2.35 -13.99
C THR A 355 -17.85 -2.73 -12.52
N VAL A 356 -16.94 -2.15 -11.73
CA VAL A 356 -16.84 -2.31 -10.28
C VAL A 356 -16.93 -0.96 -9.58
N LYS A 357 -17.41 -0.92 -8.34
CA LYS A 357 -17.26 0.27 -7.49
C LYS A 357 -15.85 0.36 -6.99
N SER A 358 -15.28 1.57 -6.93
CA SER A 358 -13.87 1.74 -6.57
C SER A 358 -13.56 3.03 -5.84
N PHE A 359 -12.53 2.97 -5.01
CA PHE A 359 -11.77 4.12 -4.52
C PHE A 359 -10.40 4.10 -5.21
N ILE A 360 -10.15 5.11 -6.04
CA ILE A 360 -8.90 5.24 -6.81
C ILE A 360 -8.13 6.44 -6.26
N LEU A 361 -7.05 6.17 -5.52
CA LEU A 361 -6.18 7.18 -4.93
C LEU A 361 -5.18 7.70 -5.97
N GLN A 362 -4.65 8.90 -5.73
CA GLN A 362 -3.72 9.54 -6.66
C GLN A 362 -2.27 9.29 -6.24
N PRO A 363 -1.39 8.84 -7.16
CA PRO A 363 0.03 8.68 -6.88
C PRO A 363 0.78 10.01 -7.03
N THR A 364 1.92 10.14 -6.34
CA THR A 364 2.78 11.34 -6.39
C THR A 364 4.19 10.99 -6.84
N PRO A 365 4.71 11.52 -7.96
CA PRO A 365 6.10 11.25 -8.36
C PRO A 365 7.07 11.97 -7.42
N LEU A 366 8.00 11.24 -6.83
CA LEU A 366 9.07 11.74 -5.99
C LEU A 366 10.41 11.67 -6.72
N THR A 367 11.06 12.81 -6.79
CA THR A 367 12.45 12.95 -7.25
C THR A 367 13.28 13.53 -6.10
N ALA A 368 14.58 13.69 -6.28
CA ALA A 368 15.46 14.31 -5.28
C ALA A 368 14.94 15.67 -4.76
N GLU A 369 14.17 16.40 -5.57
CA GLU A 369 13.61 17.70 -5.22
C GLU A 369 12.37 17.62 -4.33
N THR A 370 11.64 16.48 -4.35
CA THR A 370 10.31 16.35 -3.73
C THR A 370 10.23 15.30 -2.61
N LEU A 371 11.36 14.73 -2.19
CA LEU A 371 11.44 13.69 -1.15
C LEU A 371 10.86 14.10 0.21
N GLN A 372 10.72 15.40 0.49
CA GLN A 372 10.10 15.88 1.72
C GLN A 372 8.66 15.35 1.90
N VAL A 373 7.94 15.15 0.80
CA VAL A 373 6.57 14.59 0.81
C VAL A 373 6.51 13.23 1.51
N ALA A 374 7.51 12.36 1.29
CA ALA A 374 7.54 11.05 1.93
C ALA A 374 7.82 11.13 3.44
N ILE A 375 8.60 12.13 3.89
CA ILE A 375 8.82 12.39 5.32
C ILE A 375 7.53 12.93 5.95
N ASP A 376 6.88 13.89 5.30
CA ASP A 376 5.64 14.50 5.80
C ASP A 376 4.48 13.49 5.88
N ALA A 377 4.48 12.50 4.99
CA ALA A 377 3.54 11.38 4.98
C ALA A 377 3.91 10.26 5.99
N GLU A 378 4.95 10.43 6.80
CA GLU A 378 5.45 9.42 7.74
C GLU A 378 5.84 8.08 7.07
N GLN A 379 6.14 8.11 5.77
CA GLN A 379 6.57 6.94 5.01
C GLN A 379 8.00 6.53 5.35
N ILE A 380 8.87 7.51 5.63
CA ILE A 380 10.27 7.31 5.98
C ILE A 380 10.72 8.39 6.96
N THR A 381 11.63 8.04 7.89
CA THR A 381 12.28 9.07 8.73
C THR A 381 13.34 9.83 7.94
N LYS A 382 13.59 11.10 8.29
CA LYS A 382 14.69 11.87 7.67
C LYS A 382 16.04 11.16 7.84
N ALA A 383 16.27 10.50 8.97
CA ALA A 383 17.52 9.78 9.25
C ALA A 383 17.73 8.61 8.29
N ASP A 384 16.68 7.83 8.02
CA ASP A 384 16.74 6.70 7.09
C ASP A 384 16.83 7.16 5.64
N LEU A 385 16.04 8.18 5.26
CA LEU A 385 16.10 8.77 3.92
C LEU A 385 17.51 9.25 3.56
N CYS A 386 18.19 9.88 4.50
CA CYS A 386 19.47 10.55 4.25
C CYS A 386 20.69 9.68 4.60
N LYS A 387 20.48 8.41 4.90
CA LYS A 387 21.55 7.48 5.23
C LYS A 387 22.53 7.32 4.07
N GLY A 388 23.81 7.63 4.32
CA GLY A 388 24.88 7.51 3.32
C GLY A 388 24.90 8.60 2.25
N VAL A 389 24.01 9.60 2.34
CA VAL A 389 23.98 10.73 1.37
C VAL A 389 25.14 11.67 1.65
N ASP A 390 25.91 12.01 0.60
CA ASP A 390 26.98 12.98 0.69
C ASP A 390 26.40 14.40 0.84
N ALA A 391 26.89 15.13 1.84
CA ALA A 391 26.43 16.48 2.13
C ALA A 391 26.57 17.47 0.94
N ALA A 392 27.56 17.25 0.06
CA ALA A 392 27.78 18.09 -1.11
C ALA A 392 26.69 17.93 -2.19
N THR A 393 26.09 16.74 -2.28
CA THR A 393 25.06 16.40 -3.30
C THR A 393 23.68 16.17 -2.67
N ALA A 394 23.56 16.37 -1.36
CA ALA A 394 22.34 16.09 -0.61
C ALA A 394 21.10 16.81 -1.18
N PRO A 395 19.97 16.10 -1.38
CA PRO A 395 18.71 16.73 -1.71
C PRO A 395 18.22 17.65 -0.57
N ALA A 396 17.28 18.56 -0.88
CA ALA A 396 16.76 19.53 0.09
C ALA A 396 16.22 18.86 1.36
N ALA A 397 15.53 17.73 1.23
CA ALA A 397 14.99 16.96 2.35
C ALA A 397 16.08 16.44 3.32
N CYS A 398 17.35 16.36 2.88
CA CYS A 398 18.49 15.90 3.68
C CYS A 398 19.38 17.04 4.24
N LYS A 399 19.07 18.30 3.95
CA LYS A 399 19.80 19.49 4.44
C LYS A 399 19.28 20.05 5.75
#